data_e8d16138d9f486804826ed2c72286c5d
#
_entry.id   e8d16138d9f486804826ed2c72286c5d
#
_cell.length_a   1.000
_cell.length_b   1.000
_cell.length_c   1.000
_cell.angle_alpha   90.00
_cell.angle_beta   90.00
_cell.angle_gamma   90.00
#
_symmetry.space_group_name_H-M   'P 1'
#
loop_
_entity.id
_entity.type
_entity.pdbx_description
1 polymer ?
#
loop_
_entity_poly.entity_id
_entity_poly.type
_entity_poly.pdbx_seq_one_letter_code
_entity_poly.pdbx_strand_id
1 'polypeptide(L)'
;MLAKRIIPCLDVKDGQTVKGTNFVSLRQAGDPVELGRAYSEQGADELVFLDITASHEGRKTFTEMVRRVASELSIPFTVGGGIGELADVERLLSAGADKVSINSAALKRPELIDEIARHFGSQVCVVAIDAHQDENGWTCYLNGGRVPTDRKLFDWAHEVCERGAGEILFTSMDHDGVKTGFANEALATLAESVTIPIIASGGAGAKEHFRDAFTLGKADAALAASVFHFGEIGISELKQYLHNEHINIRL
;
A
#
# COMPACT_ATOMS: atom_id res chain seq x y z
N MET A 1 21.74 -5.45 5.47
CA MET A 1 20.55 -4.56 5.33
C MET A 1 19.66 -5.19 4.29
N LEU A 2 18.34 -5.29 4.52
CA LEU A 2 17.39 -5.83 3.52
C LEU A 2 17.30 -4.89 2.31
N ALA A 3 17.00 -5.45 1.13
CA ALA A 3 16.77 -4.64 -0.06
C ALA A 3 15.48 -3.83 0.08
N LYS A 4 15.52 -2.58 -0.39
CA LYS A 4 14.33 -1.72 -0.47
C LYS A 4 13.43 -2.21 -1.61
N ARG A 5 12.11 -2.01 -1.49
CA ARG A 5 11.10 -2.55 -2.42
C ARG A 5 10.38 -1.42 -3.15
N ILE A 6 10.17 -1.60 -4.45
CA ILE A 6 9.34 -0.75 -5.29
C ILE A 6 8.03 -1.47 -5.56
N ILE A 7 6.91 -0.84 -5.17
CA ILE A 7 5.58 -1.45 -5.14
C ILE A 7 4.61 -0.62 -5.98
N PRO A 8 4.24 -1.05 -7.20
CA PRO A 8 3.10 -0.49 -7.90
C PRO A 8 1.79 -0.77 -7.15
N CYS A 9 0.86 0.21 -7.18
CA CYS A 9 -0.48 0.06 -6.61
C CYS A 9 -1.54 0.23 -7.70
N LEU A 10 -2.47 -0.72 -7.78
CA LEU A 10 -3.62 -0.69 -8.67
C LEU A 10 -4.89 -0.43 -7.87
N ASP A 11 -5.47 0.76 -7.99
CA ASP A 11 -6.82 1.05 -7.49
C ASP A 11 -7.84 0.47 -8.47
N VAL A 12 -8.70 -0.44 -8.01
CA VAL A 12 -9.68 -1.12 -8.85
C VAL A 12 -11.10 -0.72 -8.49
N LYS A 13 -11.86 -0.35 -9.51
CA LYS A 13 -13.28 -0.07 -9.40
C LYS A 13 -14.02 -0.75 -10.54
N ASP A 14 -15.09 -1.50 -10.19
CA ASP A 14 -15.96 -2.18 -11.16
C ASP A 14 -15.16 -3.01 -12.20
N GLY A 15 -14.09 -3.66 -11.76
CA GLY A 15 -13.30 -4.52 -12.63
C GLY A 15 -12.24 -3.82 -13.48
N GLN A 16 -12.04 -2.53 -13.34
CA GLN A 16 -11.07 -1.74 -14.09
C GLN A 16 -10.09 -1.04 -13.16
N THR A 17 -8.83 -0.95 -13.58
CA THR A 17 -7.87 -0.09 -12.89
C THR A 17 -8.22 1.36 -13.14
N VAL A 18 -8.29 2.13 -12.05
CA VAL A 18 -8.60 3.55 -12.09
C VAL A 18 -7.57 4.33 -11.31
N LYS A 19 -7.38 5.60 -11.65
CA LYS A 19 -6.58 6.55 -10.84
C LYS A 19 -7.23 7.92 -10.84
N GLY A 20 -7.27 8.52 -9.66
CA GLY A 20 -7.71 9.89 -9.44
C GLY A 20 -6.72 10.65 -8.55
N THR A 21 -6.97 11.94 -8.38
CA THR A 21 -6.31 12.77 -7.35
C THR A 21 -7.22 12.79 -6.12
N ASN A 22 -6.69 12.48 -4.94
CA ASN A 22 -7.47 12.42 -3.69
C ASN A 22 -8.76 11.59 -3.81
N PHE A 23 -8.70 10.44 -4.52
CA PHE A 23 -9.83 9.53 -4.78
C PHE A 23 -11.02 10.14 -5.56
N VAL A 24 -10.84 11.27 -6.22
CA VAL A 24 -11.83 11.91 -7.09
C VAL A 24 -11.34 12.00 -8.54
N SER A 25 -12.25 12.29 -9.48
CA SER A 25 -11.94 12.43 -10.92
C SER A 25 -11.21 11.21 -11.51
N LEU A 26 -11.74 10.00 -11.23
CA LEU A 26 -11.16 8.73 -11.65
C LEU A 26 -11.04 8.63 -13.18
N ARG A 27 -9.85 8.24 -13.67
CA ARG A 27 -9.56 7.90 -15.07
C ARG A 27 -9.20 6.43 -15.15
N GLN A 28 -9.59 5.75 -16.21
CA GLN A 28 -9.15 4.38 -16.47
C GLN A 28 -7.65 4.35 -16.78
N ALA A 29 -6.95 3.38 -16.19
CA ALA A 29 -5.51 3.18 -16.38
C ALA A 29 -5.20 1.89 -17.17
N GLY A 30 -6.15 0.98 -17.35
CA GLY A 30 -6.00 -0.26 -18.11
C GLY A 30 -6.61 -1.49 -17.44
N ASP A 31 -6.43 -2.64 -18.08
CA ASP A 31 -6.80 -3.94 -17.51
C ASP A 31 -5.84 -4.31 -16.37
N PRO A 32 -6.36 -4.64 -15.18
CA PRO A 32 -5.53 -4.92 -14.01
C PRO A 32 -4.63 -6.16 -14.15
N VAL A 33 -5.04 -7.14 -14.95
CA VAL A 33 -4.24 -8.37 -15.20
C VAL A 33 -3.03 -8.04 -16.07
N GLU A 34 -3.24 -7.29 -17.15
CA GLU A 34 -2.18 -6.86 -18.06
C GLU A 34 -1.18 -5.93 -17.36
N LEU A 35 -1.67 -4.97 -16.56
CA LEU A 35 -0.81 -4.08 -15.79
C LEU A 35 0.00 -4.83 -14.73
N GLY A 36 -0.63 -5.75 -13.99
CA GLY A 36 0.07 -6.57 -12.99
C GLY A 36 1.21 -7.38 -13.61
N ARG A 37 0.95 -8.06 -14.75
CA ARG A 37 1.97 -8.79 -15.50
C ARG A 37 3.10 -7.86 -15.96
N ALA A 38 2.76 -6.72 -16.57
CA ALA A 38 3.75 -5.77 -17.06
C ALA A 38 4.66 -5.24 -15.94
N TYR A 39 4.11 -4.96 -14.72
CA TYR A 39 4.92 -4.53 -13.59
C TYR A 39 5.82 -5.64 -13.05
N SER A 40 5.33 -6.88 -13.01
CA SER A 40 6.14 -8.05 -12.66
C SER A 40 7.32 -8.21 -13.62
N GLU A 41 7.07 -8.12 -14.94
CA GLU A 41 8.10 -8.19 -15.98
C GLU A 41 9.09 -7.01 -15.93
N GLN A 42 8.66 -5.82 -15.51
CA GLN A 42 9.52 -4.65 -15.32
C GLN A 42 10.37 -4.71 -14.04
N GLY A 43 10.21 -5.76 -13.23
CA GLY A 43 11.00 -5.99 -12.03
C GLY A 43 10.46 -5.29 -10.78
N ALA A 44 9.14 -5.04 -10.67
CA ALA A 44 8.53 -4.67 -9.39
C ALA A 44 8.83 -5.72 -8.31
N ASP A 45 8.97 -5.29 -7.07
CA ASP A 45 9.28 -6.20 -5.96
C ASP A 45 8.02 -6.83 -5.35
N GLU A 46 6.89 -6.14 -5.40
CA GLU A 46 5.57 -6.55 -4.96
C GLU A 46 4.50 -5.79 -5.78
N LEU A 47 3.26 -6.27 -5.74
CA LEU A 47 2.10 -5.55 -6.28
C LEU A 47 1.05 -5.36 -5.18
N VAL A 48 0.45 -4.17 -5.12
CA VAL A 48 -0.71 -3.88 -4.26
C VAL A 48 -1.95 -3.65 -5.11
N PHE A 49 -3.05 -4.21 -4.68
CA PHE A 49 -4.36 -4.15 -5.32
C PHE A 49 -5.38 -3.65 -4.31
N LEU A 50 -6.03 -2.52 -4.58
CA LEU A 50 -7.01 -1.93 -3.67
C LEU A 50 -8.39 -1.90 -4.33
N ASP A 51 -9.33 -2.69 -3.79
CA ASP A 51 -10.75 -2.57 -4.16
C ASP A 51 -11.34 -1.30 -3.55
N ILE A 52 -11.65 -0.35 -4.40
CA ILE A 52 -12.34 0.89 -4.01
C ILE A 52 -13.85 0.83 -4.31
N THR A 53 -14.38 -0.35 -4.64
CA THR A 53 -15.79 -0.59 -4.91
C THR A 53 -16.57 -0.77 -3.60
N ALA A 54 -17.62 -0.01 -3.39
CA ALA A 54 -18.36 0.01 -2.12
C ALA A 54 -19.43 -1.10 -1.98
N SER A 55 -19.68 -1.97 -2.98
CA SER A 55 -20.84 -2.86 -3.02
C SER A 55 -20.55 -4.33 -2.69
N HIS A 56 -21.54 -4.99 -2.06
CA HIS A 56 -21.48 -6.42 -1.72
C HIS A 56 -21.41 -7.33 -2.96
N GLU A 57 -22.03 -6.96 -4.07
CA GLU A 57 -21.98 -7.69 -5.35
C GLU A 57 -20.60 -7.61 -6.01
N GLY A 58 -19.87 -6.51 -5.81
CA GLY A 58 -18.51 -6.32 -6.30
C GLY A 58 -17.50 -7.30 -5.71
N ARG A 59 -17.73 -7.82 -4.51
CA ARG A 59 -16.76 -8.72 -3.82
C ARG A 59 -16.51 -10.03 -4.55
N LYS A 60 -17.52 -10.65 -5.14
CA LYS A 60 -17.37 -11.91 -5.89
C LYS A 60 -16.57 -11.68 -7.17
N THR A 61 -16.93 -10.63 -7.91
CA THR A 61 -16.21 -10.21 -9.12
C THR A 61 -14.77 -9.83 -8.81
N PHE A 62 -14.54 -9.14 -7.69
CA PHE A 62 -13.21 -8.77 -7.24
C PHE A 62 -12.36 -9.99 -6.88
N THR A 63 -12.90 -10.97 -6.14
CA THR A 63 -12.20 -12.22 -5.81
C THR A 63 -11.79 -13.00 -7.07
N GLU A 64 -12.63 -13.05 -8.08
CA GLU A 64 -12.30 -13.71 -9.35
C GLU A 64 -11.19 -12.96 -10.09
N MET A 65 -11.19 -11.64 -10.04
CA MET A 65 -10.12 -10.82 -10.60
C MET A 65 -8.79 -11.05 -9.85
N VAL A 66 -8.81 -11.08 -8.51
CA VAL A 66 -7.63 -11.42 -7.69
C VAL A 66 -7.02 -12.74 -8.18
N ARG A 67 -7.84 -13.77 -8.41
CA ARG A 67 -7.38 -15.06 -8.92
C ARG A 67 -6.73 -14.97 -10.30
N ARG A 68 -7.31 -14.19 -11.20
CA ARG A 68 -6.75 -13.97 -12.55
C ARG A 68 -5.41 -13.22 -12.48
N VAL A 69 -5.32 -12.17 -11.66
CA VAL A 69 -4.07 -11.41 -11.47
C VAL A 69 -3.01 -12.31 -10.84
N ALA A 70 -3.33 -13.02 -9.76
CA ALA A 70 -2.39 -13.91 -9.08
C ALA A 70 -1.80 -14.99 -10.01
N SER A 71 -2.58 -15.49 -10.99
CA SER A 71 -2.08 -16.50 -11.94
C SER A 71 -1.02 -15.97 -12.92
N GLU A 72 -0.92 -14.65 -13.09
CA GLU A 72 0.03 -14.00 -14.01
C GLU A 72 1.24 -13.39 -13.28
N LEU A 73 1.23 -13.37 -11.93
CA LEU A 73 2.29 -12.77 -11.14
C LEU A 73 3.35 -13.78 -10.70
N SER A 74 4.61 -13.34 -10.70
CA SER A 74 5.75 -14.04 -10.08
C SER A 74 6.34 -13.30 -8.87
N ILE A 75 5.65 -12.24 -8.40
CA ILE A 75 6.04 -11.40 -7.27
C ILE A 75 4.95 -11.41 -6.20
N PRO A 76 5.28 -11.12 -4.92
CA PRO A 76 4.30 -11.04 -3.86
C PRO A 76 3.14 -10.09 -4.17
N PHE A 77 1.93 -10.50 -3.78
CA PHE A 77 0.68 -9.83 -4.11
C PHE A 77 -0.13 -9.51 -2.86
N THR A 78 -0.28 -8.21 -2.59
CA THR A 78 -1.09 -7.69 -1.47
C THR A 78 -2.43 -7.20 -1.98
N VAL A 79 -3.52 -7.64 -1.34
CA VAL A 79 -4.89 -7.25 -1.70
C VAL A 79 -5.55 -6.51 -0.55
N GLY A 80 -6.12 -5.35 -0.83
CA GLY A 80 -6.85 -4.53 0.15
C GLY A 80 -8.21 -4.08 -0.35
N GLY A 81 -8.99 -3.51 0.56
CA GLY A 81 -10.34 -3.01 0.29
C GLY A 81 -11.44 -3.98 0.75
N GLY A 82 -12.39 -3.47 1.52
CA GLY A 82 -13.59 -4.18 1.93
C GLY A 82 -13.39 -5.39 2.88
N ILE A 83 -12.20 -5.58 3.44
CA ILE A 83 -11.87 -6.68 4.35
C ILE A 83 -12.32 -6.31 5.76
N GLY A 84 -13.22 -7.11 6.35
CA GLY A 84 -13.82 -6.84 7.66
C GLY A 84 -13.74 -8.00 8.65
N GLU A 85 -13.47 -9.22 8.19
CA GLU A 85 -13.45 -10.43 8.99
C GLU A 85 -12.49 -11.49 8.45
N LEU A 86 -12.17 -12.51 9.25
CA LEU A 86 -11.25 -13.59 8.86
C LEU A 86 -11.69 -14.34 7.58
N ALA A 87 -13.00 -14.50 7.37
CA ALA A 87 -13.51 -15.15 6.18
C ALA A 87 -13.18 -14.37 4.89
N ASP A 88 -13.10 -13.04 4.95
CA ASP A 88 -12.64 -12.22 3.83
C ASP A 88 -11.15 -12.48 3.53
N VAL A 89 -10.33 -12.58 4.59
CA VAL A 89 -8.89 -12.88 4.47
C VAL A 89 -8.68 -14.25 3.85
N GLU A 90 -9.33 -15.30 4.38
CA GLU A 90 -9.24 -16.66 3.87
C GLU A 90 -9.63 -16.74 2.39
N ARG A 91 -10.70 -16.05 2.01
CA ARG A 91 -11.17 -15.98 0.61
C ARG A 91 -10.12 -15.37 -0.32
N LEU A 92 -9.46 -14.28 0.08
CA LEU A 92 -8.46 -13.60 -0.74
C LEU A 92 -7.16 -14.39 -0.82
N LEU A 93 -6.70 -15.00 0.28
CA LEU A 93 -5.55 -15.90 0.28
C LEU A 93 -5.80 -17.13 -0.59
N SER A 94 -7.00 -17.72 -0.51
CA SER A 94 -7.41 -18.84 -1.38
C SER A 94 -7.54 -18.43 -2.86
N ALA A 95 -7.71 -17.15 -3.15
CA ALA A 95 -7.69 -16.61 -4.51
C ALA A 95 -6.26 -16.32 -5.04
N GLY A 96 -5.23 -16.45 -4.19
CA GLY A 96 -3.83 -16.30 -4.57
C GLY A 96 -3.16 -15.02 -4.09
N ALA A 97 -3.80 -14.24 -3.19
CA ALA A 97 -3.11 -13.16 -2.49
C ALA A 97 -2.10 -13.72 -1.49
N ASP A 98 -0.92 -13.09 -1.37
CA ASP A 98 0.09 -13.43 -0.37
C ASP A 98 -0.14 -12.66 0.93
N LYS A 99 -0.67 -11.44 0.83
CA LYS A 99 -0.95 -10.54 1.95
C LYS A 99 -2.30 -9.86 1.78
N VAL A 100 -2.86 -9.40 2.88
CA VAL A 100 -4.06 -8.56 2.89
C VAL A 100 -3.77 -7.21 3.53
N SER A 101 -4.37 -6.15 3.00
CA SER A 101 -4.25 -4.80 3.55
C SER A 101 -5.58 -4.36 4.15
N ILE A 102 -5.57 -4.01 5.45
CA ILE A 102 -6.73 -3.56 6.21
C ILE A 102 -6.50 -2.16 6.77
N ASN A 103 -7.53 -1.28 6.73
CA ASN A 103 -7.50 0.06 7.32
C ASN A 103 -8.72 0.25 8.22
N SER A 104 -9.87 0.62 7.64
CA SER A 104 -11.07 1.01 8.40
C SER A 104 -11.58 -0.07 9.35
N ALA A 105 -11.45 -1.34 8.99
CA ALA A 105 -11.84 -2.45 9.84
C ALA A 105 -10.92 -2.55 11.07
N ALA A 106 -9.62 -2.38 10.89
CA ALA A 106 -8.64 -2.40 11.97
C ALA A 106 -8.84 -1.21 12.93
N LEU A 107 -9.08 0.00 12.41
CA LEU A 107 -9.36 1.17 13.24
C LEU A 107 -10.64 1.03 14.08
N LYS A 108 -11.67 0.35 13.54
CA LYS A 108 -12.95 0.10 14.23
C LYS A 108 -12.89 -1.09 15.20
N ARG A 109 -12.12 -2.11 14.86
CA ARG A 109 -11.95 -3.35 15.63
C ARG A 109 -10.48 -3.80 15.55
N PRO A 110 -9.62 -3.24 16.40
CA PRO A 110 -8.18 -3.54 16.40
C PRO A 110 -7.84 -5.02 16.59
N GLU A 111 -8.69 -5.77 17.29
CA GLU A 111 -8.57 -7.22 17.51
C GLU A 111 -8.50 -8.01 16.19
N LEU A 112 -8.99 -7.46 15.09
CA LEU A 112 -8.87 -8.10 13.77
C LEU A 112 -7.40 -8.32 13.37
N ILE A 113 -6.49 -7.42 13.77
CA ILE A 113 -5.04 -7.58 13.54
C ILE A 113 -4.53 -8.82 14.26
N ASP A 114 -4.86 -8.96 15.56
CA ASP A 114 -4.47 -10.11 16.37
C ASP A 114 -5.01 -11.43 15.80
N GLU A 115 -6.26 -11.41 15.32
CA GLU A 115 -6.91 -12.58 14.74
C GLU A 115 -6.21 -13.00 13.44
N ILE A 116 -5.92 -12.06 12.53
CA ILE A 116 -5.21 -12.34 11.28
C ILE A 116 -3.81 -12.89 11.58
N ALA A 117 -3.06 -12.19 12.44
CA ALA A 117 -1.70 -12.60 12.80
C ALA A 117 -1.65 -14.01 13.41
N ARG A 118 -2.62 -14.37 14.27
CA ARG A 118 -2.71 -15.69 14.89
C ARG A 118 -3.08 -16.81 13.92
N HIS A 119 -4.01 -16.55 12.99
CA HIS A 119 -4.50 -17.59 12.07
C HIS A 119 -3.61 -17.80 10.85
N PHE A 120 -3.05 -16.72 10.29
CA PHE A 120 -2.35 -16.75 9.02
C PHE A 120 -0.87 -16.34 9.13
N GLY A 121 -0.45 -15.83 10.29
CA GLY A 121 0.89 -15.29 10.51
C GLY A 121 0.94 -13.78 10.26
N SER A 122 1.83 -13.09 11.01
CA SER A 122 2.01 -11.64 10.93
C SER A 122 2.31 -11.17 9.50
N GLN A 123 3.09 -11.93 8.74
CA GLN A 123 3.50 -11.61 7.37
C GLN A 123 2.33 -11.42 6.39
N VAL A 124 1.14 -11.94 6.72
CA VAL A 124 -0.07 -11.77 5.90
C VAL A 124 -0.75 -10.43 6.14
N CYS A 125 -0.58 -9.84 7.34
CA CYS A 125 -1.31 -8.65 7.78
C CYS A 125 -0.53 -7.37 7.49
N VAL A 126 -0.97 -6.61 6.50
CA VAL A 126 -0.54 -5.23 6.26
C VAL A 126 -1.61 -4.29 6.80
N VAL A 127 -1.25 -3.38 7.70
CA VAL A 127 -2.18 -2.35 8.17
C VAL A 127 -1.93 -1.05 7.40
N ALA A 128 -2.90 -0.66 6.59
CA ALA A 128 -2.88 0.64 5.92
C ALA A 128 -3.34 1.74 6.89
N ILE A 129 -2.60 2.85 6.89
CA ILE A 129 -2.88 4.02 7.72
C ILE A 129 -2.91 5.24 6.80
N ASP A 130 -4.10 5.77 6.55
CA ASP A 130 -4.26 7.06 5.89
C ASP A 130 -4.26 8.13 6.99
N ALA A 131 -3.36 9.10 6.91
CA ALA A 131 -3.31 10.17 7.89
C ALA A 131 -3.07 11.54 7.25
N HIS A 132 -3.65 12.55 7.90
CA HIS A 132 -3.53 13.97 7.56
C HIS A 132 -2.86 14.72 8.70
N GLN A 133 -2.00 15.68 8.36
CA GLN A 133 -1.31 16.53 9.32
C GLN A 133 -1.99 17.89 9.45
N ASP A 134 -2.33 18.25 10.68
CA ASP A 134 -2.82 19.58 11.04
C ASP A 134 -2.00 20.19 12.19
N GLU A 135 -2.45 21.30 12.76
CA GLU A 135 -1.82 21.97 13.91
C GLU A 135 -1.78 21.09 15.18
N ASN A 136 -2.62 20.06 15.26
CA ASN A 136 -2.70 19.11 16.37
C ASN A 136 -1.90 17.82 16.10
N GLY A 137 -1.15 17.77 14.99
CA GLY A 137 -0.34 16.63 14.53
C GLY A 137 -1.07 15.71 13.56
N TRP A 138 -0.53 14.50 13.38
CA TRP A 138 -1.06 13.52 12.45
C TRP A 138 -2.28 12.78 13.00
N THR A 139 -3.40 12.84 12.30
CA THR A 139 -4.67 12.17 12.64
C THR A 139 -4.99 11.09 11.61
N CYS A 140 -5.36 9.87 12.08
CA CYS A 140 -5.75 8.75 11.22
C CYS A 140 -7.19 8.91 10.69
N TYR A 141 -7.40 8.43 9.46
CA TYR A 141 -8.68 8.54 8.76
C TYR A 141 -9.23 7.16 8.34
N LEU A 142 -10.55 7.08 8.28
CA LEU A 142 -11.32 5.96 7.78
C LEU A 142 -11.81 6.21 6.35
N ASN A 143 -12.28 5.12 5.70
CA ASN A 143 -13.04 5.15 4.46
C ASN A 143 -12.30 5.89 3.31
N GLY A 144 -11.00 5.61 3.14
CA GLY A 144 -10.18 6.26 2.11
C GLY A 144 -10.06 7.76 2.33
N GLY A 145 -9.73 8.18 3.55
CA GLY A 145 -9.47 9.57 3.90
C GLY A 145 -10.70 10.46 4.10
N ARG A 146 -11.92 9.88 4.19
CA ARG A 146 -13.16 10.67 4.27
C ARG A 146 -13.64 10.99 5.69
N VAL A 147 -13.24 10.18 6.67
CA VAL A 147 -13.75 10.29 8.04
C VAL A 147 -12.58 10.33 9.03
N PRO A 148 -12.35 11.46 9.72
CA PRO A 148 -11.31 11.54 10.75
C PRO A 148 -11.67 10.66 11.95
N THR A 149 -10.64 10.22 12.67
CA THR A 149 -10.78 9.48 13.93
C THR A 149 -10.12 10.25 15.08
N ASP A 150 -10.28 9.76 16.30
CA ASP A 150 -9.56 10.28 17.47
C ASP A 150 -8.15 9.71 17.61
N ARG A 151 -7.74 8.80 16.70
CA ARG A 151 -6.43 8.13 16.75
C ARG A 151 -5.33 8.95 16.07
N LYS A 152 -4.21 9.08 16.76
CA LYS A 152 -3.00 9.70 16.23
C LYS A 152 -2.12 8.65 15.53
N LEU A 153 -1.44 9.07 14.46
CA LEU A 153 -0.62 8.19 13.60
C LEU A 153 0.37 7.34 14.39
N PHE A 154 1.18 7.97 15.21
CA PHE A 154 2.29 7.28 15.89
C PHE A 154 1.80 6.33 16.99
N ASP A 155 0.78 6.74 17.75
CA ASP A 155 0.15 5.89 18.77
C ASP A 155 -0.53 4.68 18.13
N TRP A 156 -1.21 4.90 16.99
CA TRP A 156 -1.85 3.83 16.26
C TRP A 156 -0.85 2.88 15.60
N ALA A 157 0.24 3.40 15.03
CA ALA A 157 1.30 2.57 14.46
C ALA A 157 1.96 1.67 15.52
N HIS A 158 2.17 2.20 16.74
CA HIS A 158 2.67 1.42 17.86
C HIS A 158 1.70 0.29 18.25
N GLU A 159 0.41 0.60 18.42
CA GLU A 159 -0.62 -0.40 18.73
C GLU A 159 -0.72 -1.47 17.64
N VAL A 160 -0.66 -1.08 16.36
CA VAL A 160 -0.64 -1.99 15.20
C VAL A 160 0.53 -2.98 15.26
N CYS A 161 1.72 -2.48 15.59
CA CYS A 161 2.91 -3.30 15.76
C CYS A 161 2.76 -4.28 16.91
N GLU A 162 2.29 -3.83 18.08
CA GLU A 162 2.08 -4.69 19.26
C GLU A 162 1.04 -5.78 19.04
N ARG A 163 0.00 -5.50 18.23
CA ARG A 163 -1.03 -6.47 17.87
C ARG A 163 -0.58 -7.53 16.85
N GLY A 164 0.64 -7.39 16.31
CA GLY A 164 1.26 -8.40 15.45
C GLY A 164 1.03 -8.20 13.96
N ALA A 165 0.78 -6.98 13.49
CA ALA A 165 0.85 -6.66 12.08
C ALA A 165 2.25 -6.97 11.52
N GLY A 166 2.33 -7.39 10.26
CA GLY A 166 3.60 -7.67 9.59
C GLY A 166 4.23 -6.44 8.94
N GLU A 167 3.42 -5.50 8.48
CA GLU A 167 3.87 -4.26 7.82
C GLU A 167 2.86 -3.12 8.04
N ILE A 168 3.34 -1.89 7.97
CA ILE A 168 2.49 -0.69 7.91
C ILE A 168 2.61 -0.06 6.52
N LEU A 169 1.48 0.17 5.86
CA LEU A 169 1.37 0.98 4.64
C LEU A 169 0.88 2.38 5.04
N PHE A 170 1.80 3.33 5.17
CA PHE A 170 1.47 4.70 5.55
C PHE A 170 1.25 5.58 4.32
N THR A 171 0.03 6.10 4.17
CA THR A 171 -0.32 7.10 3.15
C THR A 171 -0.48 8.48 3.77
N SER A 172 0.39 9.41 3.38
CA SER A 172 0.18 10.83 3.68
C SER A 172 -0.89 11.39 2.74
N MET A 173 -2.03 11.78 3.32
CA MET A 173 -3.14 12.38 2.56
C MET A 173 -2.77 13.75 1.98
N ASP A 174 -1.87 14.48 2.66
CA ASP A 174 -1.39 15.79 2.22
C ASP A 174 -0.53 15.73 0.97
N HIS A 175 0.14 14.59 0.76
CA HIS A 175 1.05 14.37 -0.36
C HIS A 175 0.42 13.54 -1.48
N ASP A 176 -0.70 12.81 -1.22
CA ASP A 176 -1.28 11.90 -2.21
C ASP A 176 -1.79 12.64 -3.45
N GLY A 177 -1.25 12.25 -4.60
CA GLY A 177 -1.54 12.87 -5.89
C GLY A 177 -0.86 14.22 -6.16
N VAL A 178 -0.13 14.79 -5.20
CA VAL A 178 0.51 16.12 -5.32
C VAL A 178 1.87 16.05 -6.03
N LYS A 179 2.55 14.89 -6.00
CA LYS A 179 3.84 14.65 -6.68
C LYS A 179 5.01 15.51 -6.18
N THR A 180 5.00 15.92 -4.91
CA THR A 180 6.04 16.79 -4.30
C THR A 180 6.98 16.05 -3.36
N GLY A 181 6.93 14.74 -3.31
CA GLY A 181 7.70 13.87 -2.42
C GLY A 181 6.85 13.26 -1.31
N PHE A 182 7.39 12.22 -0.69
CA PHE A 182 6.76 11.52 0.43
C PHE A 182 6.90 12.34 1.73
N ALA A 183 6.10 12.04 2.75
CA ALA A 183 6.16 12.65 4.08
C ALA A 183 7.36 12.14 4.88
N ASN A 184 8.59 12.49 4.47
CA ASN A 184 9.83 11.88 4.96
C ASN A 184 10.04 12.04 6.47
N GLU A 185 9.65 13.16 7.07
CA GLU A 185 9.75 13.37 8.52
C GLU A 185 8.85 12.40 9.30
N ALA A 186 7.62 12.22 8.85
CA ALA A 186 6.69 11.28 9.46
C ALA A 186 7.15 9.82 9.28
N LEU A 187 7.64 9.47 8.08
CA LEU A 187 8.22 8.16 7.78
C LEU A 187 9.42 7.85 8.69
N ALA A 188 10.35 8.80 8.88
CA ALA A 188 11.49 8.63 9.75
C ALA A 188 11.06 8.39 11.20
N THR A 189 10.08 9.16 11.69
CA THR A 189 9.52 8.99 13.04
C THR A 189 8.85 7.61 13.19
N LEU A 190 8.08 7.16 12.20
CA LEU A 190 7.51 5.81 12.20
C LEU A 190 8.59 4.73 12.23
N ALA A 191 9.60 4.83 11.35
CA ALA A 191 10.69 3.86 11.27
C ALA A 191 11.54 3.75 12.55
N GLU A 192 11.56 4.81 13.37
CA GLU A 192 12.22 4.81 14.68
C GLU A 192 11.32 4.30 15.80
N SER A 193 9.99 4.37 15.66
CA SER A 193 9.01 4.04 16.71
C SER A 193 8.52 2.59 16.65
N VAL A 194 8.59 1.91 15.50
CA VAL A 194 8.12 0.54 15.34
C VAL A 194 9.21 -0.38 14.78
N THR A 195 9.05 -1.69 14.96
CA THR A 195 10.02 -2.71 14.52
C THR A 195 9.64 -3.44 13.25
N ILE A 196 8.45 -3.16 12.70
CA ILE A 196 7.94 -3.77 11.48
C ILE A 196 8.21 -2.85 10.28
N PRO A 197 8.34 -3.39 9.05
CA PRO A 197 8.59 -2.61 7.85
C PRO A 197 7.54 -1.53 7.58
N ILE A 198 7.99 -0.38 7.07
CA ILE A 198 7.15 0.73 6.66
C ILE A 198 7.15 0.86 5.14
N ILE A 199 5.97 0.87 4.54
CA ILE A 199 5.75 1.15 3.13
C ILE A 199 5.31 2.61 3.01
N ALA A 200 6.10 3.44 2.35
CA ALA A 200 5.77 4.84 2.09
C ALA A 200 4.76 4.96 0.95
N SER A 201 3.71 5.76 1.13
CA SER A 201 2.69 6.03 0.12
C SER A 201 2.24 7.50 0.15
N GLY A 202 1.86 8.02 -1.04
CA GLY A 202 1.45 9.41 -1.23
C GLY A 202 2.64 10.35 -1.48
N GLY A 203 2.67 10.99 -2.67
CA GLY A 203 3.64 12.03 -3.01
C GLY A 203 4.67 11.69 -4.09
N ALA A 204 4.74 10.46 -4.59
CA ALA A 204 5.67 10.08 -5.64
C ALA A 204 5.45 10.90 -6.92
N GLY A 205 6.52 11.53 -7.44
CA GLY A 205 6.47 12.35 -8.65
C GLY A 205 7.77 12.35 -9.44
N ALA A 206 8.91 12.07 -8.78
CA ALA A 206 10.24 12.01 -9.38
C ALA A 206 11.06 10.88 -8.75
N LYS A 207 12.14 10.44 -9.40
CA LYS A 207 13.00 9.35 -8.89
C LYS A 207 13.68 9.72 -7.58
N GLU A 208 14.03 10.98 -7.41
CA GLU A 208 14.59 11.55 -6.20
C GLU A 208 13.68 11.37 -4.99
N HIS A 209 12.36 11.42 -5.17
CA HIS A 209 11.40 11.21 -4.08
C HIS A 209 11.53 9.82 -3.48
N PHE A 210 11.75 8.79 -4.30
CA PHE A 210 11.98 7.42 -3.83
C PHE A 210 13.31 7.30 -3.08
N ARG A 211 14.39 7.92 -3.59
CA ARG A 211 15.67 8.00 -2.88
C ARG A 211 15.48 8.62 -1.50
N ASP A 212 14.79 9.74 -1.43
CA ASP A 212 14.58 10.49 -0.19
C ASP A 212 13.68 9.73 0.79
N ALA A 213 12.67 9.00 0.31
CA ALA A 213 11.87 8.10 1.15
C ALA A 213 12.72 7.01 1.81
N PHE A 214 13.73 6.48 1.11
CA PHE A 214 14.62 5.43 1.64
C PHE A 214 15.75 5.97 2.51
N THR A 215 16.26 7.16 2.23
CA THR A 215 17.40 7.75 2.95
C THR A 215 16.96 8.65 4.10
N LEU A 216 16.13 9.63 3.84
CA LEU A 216 15.60 10.57 4.83
C LEU A 216 14.44 9.96 5.62
N GLY A 217 13.47 9.37 4.89
CA GLY A 217 12.27 8.75 5.47
C GLY A 217 12.52 7.38 6.10
N LYS A 218 13.67 6.73 5.83
CA LYS A 218 14.04 5.38 6.33
C LYS A 218 13.03 4.28 5.97
N ALA A 219 12.10 4.51 5.04
CA ALA A 219 11.11 3.54 4.62
C ALA A 219 11.76 2.25 4.07
N ASP A 220 11.09 1.12 4.22
CA ASP A 220 11.53 -0.20 3.71
C ASP A 220 11.00 -0.49 2.33
N ALA A 221 9.92 0.17 1.94
CA ALA A 221 9.35 0.12 0.62
C ALA A 221 8.72 1.46 0.25
N ALA A 222 8.56 1.70 -1.06
CA ALA A 222 7.84 2.84 -1.59
C ALA A 222 6.78 2.38 -2.59
N LEU A 223 5.54 2.79 -2.32
CA LEU A 223 4.38 2.49 -3.13
C LEU A 223 4.02 3.72 -3.98
N ALA A 224 3.75 3.49 -5.27
CA ALA A 224 3.25 4.51 -6.17
C ALA A 224 2.30 3.93 -7.21
N ALA A 225 1.44 4.78 -7.75
CA ALA A 225 0.44 4.43 -8.76
C ALA A 225 0.62 5.23 -10.04
N SER A 226 0.23 6.52 -10.04
CA SER A 226 0.11 7.35 -11.26
C SER A 226 1.41 7.44 -12.07
N VAL A 227 2.55 7.59 -11.40
CA VAL A 227 3.86 7.71 -12.09
C VAL A 227 4.22 6.48 -12.89
N PHE A 228 3.76 5.28 -12.46
CA PHE A 228 3.93 4.02 -13.17
C PHE A 228 2.85 3.82 -14.23
N HIS A 229 1.57 4.06 -13.90
CA HIS A 229 0.45 3.86 -14.81
C HIS A 229 0.53 4.71 -16.07
N PHE A 230 1.02 5.94 -15.94
CA PHE A 230 1.13 6.87 -17.07
C PHE A 230 2.52 6.87 -17.71
N GLY A 231 3.39 5.93 -17.31
CA GLY A 231 4.74 5.78 -17.90
C GLY A 231 5.66 6.97 -17.64
N GLU A 232 5.40 7.76 -16.58
CA GLU A 232 6.24 8.91 -16.22
C GLU A 232 7.59 8.44 -15.65
N ILE A 233 7.59 7.28 -14.97
CA ILE A 233 8.78 6.62 -14.43
C ILE A 233 8.69 5.13 -14.75
N GLY A 234 9.69 4.57 -15.41
CA GLY A 234 9.83 3.13 -15.59
C GLY A 234 10.40 2.45 -14.33
N ILE A 235 9.86 1.29 -13.93
CA ILE A 235 10.31 0.60 -12.70
C ILE A 235 11.78 0.21 -12.80
N SER A 236 12.21 -0.41 -13.90
CA SER A 236 13.61 -0.79 -14.11
C SER A 236 14.54 0.42 -14.11
N GLU A 237 14.11 1.53 -14.73
CA GLU A 237 14.85 2.80 -14.74
C GLU A 237 14.99 3.40 -13.33
N LEU A 238 13.91 3.38 -12.53
CA LEU A 238 13.92 3.82 -11.14
C LEU A 238 14.89 2.98 -10.31
N LYS A 239 14.84 1.66 -10.44
CA LYS A 239 15.73 0.76 -9.70
C LYS A 239 17.20 0.96 -10.07
N GLN A 240 17.50 1.17 -11.35
CA GLN A 240 18.87 1.50 -11.79
C GLN A 240 19.34 2.84 -11.21
N TYR A 241 18.47 3.86 -11.18
CA TYR A 241 18.77 5.14 -10.53
C TYR A 241 19.08 4.95 -9.04
N LEU A 242 18.21 4.24 -8.30
CA LEU A 242 18.40 3.98 -6.87
C LEU A 242 19.66 3.17 -6.57
N HIS A 243 19.99 2.20 -7.43
CA HIS A 243 21.23 1.44 -7.33
C HIS A 243 22.47 2.35 -7.48
N ASN A 244 22.44 3.28 -8.43
CA ASN A 244 23.52 4.26 -8.65
C ASN A 244 23.66 5.26 -7.47
N GLU A 245 22.56 5.52 -6.76
CA GLU A 245 22.55 6.30 -5.50
C GLU A 245 22.93 5.46 -4.27
N HIS A 246 23.50 4.26 -4.47
CA HIS A 246 23.96 3.33 -3.44
C HIS A 246 22.88 2.81 -2.49
N ILE A 247 21.62 2.84 -2.92
CA ILE A 247 20.51 2.21 -2.20
C ILE A 247 20.51 0.72 -2.49
N ASN A 248 20.43 -0.11 -1.44
CA ASN A 248 20.35 -1.54 -1.60
C ASN A 248 18.98 -1.92 -2.18
N ILE A 249 18.94 -2.17 -3.46
CA ILE A 249 17.74 -2.55 -4.23
C ILE A 249 18.05 -3.74 -5.12
N ARG A 250 17.05 -4.59 -5.35
CA ARG A 250 17.16 -5.73 -6.26
C ARG A 250 16.92 -5.23 -7.70
N LEU A 251 17.86 -5.50 -8.63
CA LEU A 251 17.74 -5.20 -10.04
C LEU A 251 17.04 -6.35 -10.80
#